data_611cc8eef0ed1f6e498b7651d29cf772
#
_entry.id   611cc8eef0ed1f6e498b7651d29cf772
#
_cell.length_a   1.000
_cell.length_b   1.000
_cell.length_c   1.000
_cell.angle_alpha   90.00
_cell.angle_beta   90.00
_cell.angle_gamma   90.00
#
_symmetry.space_group_name_H-M   'P 1'
#
loop_
_entity.id
_entity.type
_entity.pdbx_description
1 polymer ?
#
loop_
_entity_poly.entity_id
_entity_poly.type
_entity_poly.pdbx_seq_one_letter_code
_entity_poly.pdbx_strand_id
1 'polypeptide(L)'
;VRLPKPGEEIFAHTINGTPLTKESVAELVKDTLIESHDRARLDIKTDLNFVVRSTGVVAELDSPEQVGIFIQALAQGCLDAGVPPRLMTPAMSIHNILEKFKRYTMIEKVIFMGAVASCFPPQGSTGVEVVANEMEGELATAGIKEGSRWTDVDFRNPCLSMDFGTTLDGRVTSEELPYAHTIGNLLGLAGAIPDAVVQGTGLVDRKIGATLDIFDAGLKPDYGKEAQAYADRIDELVIIEKVPLNRKKYGLVPVNPDAAAKNNVVLIGCDVGVNGSDLEKLSGIGADINSAKSRDLKVLFGALDLAMARVARRLVQVGVEEGIVTGKTAIGVTGRAGITGNKPRLILEEIDKLGLYDHTDRNVVFVDDGLARGAAVMARCMNSMGTPKNPLGGLRKGGCILKKRMSYEVEKGLVPAPQEARPDKDTHDYFEGGHKRE
;
A
#
# COMPACT_ATOMS: atom_id res chain seq x y z
N VAL A 1 -2.82 -16.93 -2.44
CA VAL A 1 -2.87 -17.87 -1.30
C VAL A 1 -3.68 -19.09 -1.72
N ARG A 2 -3.18 -20.29 -1.49
CA ARG A 2 -3.93 -21.52 -1.76
C ARG A 2 -5.11 -21.70 -0.81
N LEU A 3 -6.08 -22.52 -1.21
CA LEU A 3 -7.16 -22.94 -0.33
C LEU A 3 -6.66 -23.78 0.85
N PRO A 4 -7.37 -23.77 2.00
CA PRO A 4 -7.04 -24.58 3.16
C PRO A 4 -7.00 -26.07 2.85
N LYS A 5 -6.04 -26.78 3.45
CA LYS A 5 -6.01 -28.25 3.48
C LYS A 5 -6.84 -28.77 4.66
N PRO A 6 -7.27 -30.05 4.63
CA PRO A 6 -7.97 -30.64 5.76
C PRO A 6 -7.14 -30.51 7.05
N GLY A 7 -7.76 -30.01 8.13
CA GLY A 7 -7.11 -29.85 9.43
C GLY A 7 -6.42 -28.51 9.65
N GLU A 8 -6.33 -27.63 8.65
CA GLU A 8 -5.83 -26.28 8.83
C GLU A 8 -6.93 -25.36 9.40
N GLU A 9 -6.57 -24.52 10.36
CA GLU A 9 -7.49 -23.60 11.01
C GLU A 9 -7.58 -22.28 10.24
N ILE A 10 -8.82 -21.88 9.89
CA ILE A 10 -9.09 -20.60 9.21
C ILE A 10 -9.14 -19.51 10.27
N PHE A 11 -8.25 -18.51 10.17
CA PHE A 11 -8.23 -17.39 11.09
C PHE A 11 -8.82 -16.09 10.50
N ALA A 12 -8.87 -15.96 9.18
CA ALA A 12 -9.40 -14.78 8.47
C ALA A 12 -9.74 -15.12 7.02
N HIS A 13 -10.19 -14.14 6.26
CA HIS A 13 -10.42 -14.25 4.83
C HIS A 13 -9.71 -13.12 4.09
N THR A 14 -9.43 -13.32 2.82
CA THR A 14 -9.08 -12.20 1.92
C THR A 14 -10.32 -11.37 1.63
N ILE A 15 -10.13 -10.16 1.11
CA ILE A 15 -11.25 -9.31 0.68
C ILE A 15 -12.16 -9.97 -0.39
N ASN A 16 -11.66 -10.97 -1.10
CA ASN A 16 -12.44 -11.78 -2.05
C ASN A 16 -13.06 -13.03 -1.41
N GLY A 17 -13.01 -13.13 -0.06
CA GLY A 17 -13.57 -14.23 0.69
C GLY A 17 -12.75 -15.53 0.66
N THR A 18 -11.48 -15.51 0.21
CA THR A 18 -10.60 -16.69 0.25
C THR A 18 -10.16 -16.95 1.69
N PRO A 19 -10.42 -18.15 2.25
CA PRO A 19 -10.01 -18.48 3.60
C PRO A 19 -8.48 -18.43 3.77
N LEU A 20 -8.02 -17.87 4.88
CA LEU A 20 -6.61 -17.79 5.25
C LEU A 20 -6.30 -18.72 6.41
N THR A 21 -5.26 -19.53 6.25
CA THR A 21 -4.66 -20.32 7.32
C THR A 21 -3.23 -19.87 7.55
N LYS A 22 -2.69 -20.13 8.73
CA LYS A 22 -1.29 -19.80 9.05
C LYS A 22 -0.34 -20.46 8.06
N GLU A 23 -0.63 -21.70 7.70
CA GLU A 23 0.15 -22.51 6.78
C GLU A 23 0.10 -21.98 5.35
N SER A 24 -1.09 -21.61 4.87
CA SER A 24 -1.26 -21.10 3.50
C SER A 24 -0.57 -19.75 3.28
N VAL A 25 -0.59 -18.90 4.30
CA VAL A 25 0.12 -17.60 4.26
C VAL A 25 1.63 -17.80 4.35
N ALA A 26 2.11 -18.66 5.25
CA ALA A 26 3.53 -18.97 5.39
C ALA A 26 4.11 -19.58 4.10
N GLU A 27 3.39 -20.53 3.49
CA GLU A 27 3.77 -21.16 2.23
C GLU A 27 3.90 -20.12 1.10
N LEU A 28 2.93 -19.20 0.97
CA LEU A 28 3.00 -18.12 -0.03
C LEU A 28 4.25 -17.26 0.16
N VAL A 29 4.54 -16.83 1.39
CA VAL A 29 5.71 -15.98 1.68
C VAL A 29 7.00 -16.73 1.36
N LYS A 30 7.12 -17.98 1.79
CA LYS A 30 8.25 -18.83 1.50
C LYS A 30 8.50 -18.95 -0.01
N ASP A 31 7.47 -19.35 -0.75
CA ASP A 31 7.59 -19.59 -2.19
C ASP A 31 7.93 -18.30 -2.93
N THR A 32 7.31 -17.18 -2.55
CA THR A 32 7.62 -15.86 -3.13
C THR A 32 9.06 -15.47 -2.90
N LEU A 33 9.59 -15.67 -1.69
CA LEU A 33 10.98 -15.34 -1.38
C LEU A 33 11.96 -16.22 -2.18
N ILE A 34 11.75 -17.53 -2.22
CA ILE A 34 12.58 -18.47 -2.96
C ILE A 34 12.56 -18.12 -4.45
N GLU A 35 11.36 -18.01 -5.05
CA GLU A 35 11.22 -17.73 -6.47
C GLU A 35 11.83 -16.38 -6.85
N SER A 36 11.66 -15.34 -6.02
CA SER A 36 12.22 -14.02 -6.28
C SER A 36 13.75 -14.03 -6.27
N HIS A 37 14.37 -14.77 -5.34
CA HIS A 37 15.82 -14.90 -5.26
C HIS A 37 16.37 -15.74 -6.43
N ASP A 38 15.71 -16.85 -6.76
CA ASP A 38 16.08 -17.69 -7.89
C ASP A 38 16.06 -16.91 -9.21
N ARG A 39 14.99 -16.14 -9.45
CA ARG A 39 14.85 -15.26 -10.63
C ARG A 39 15.94 -14.19 -10.69
N ALA A 40 16.29 -13.64 -9.54
CA ALA A 40 17.34 -12.64 -9.42
C ALA A 40 18.76 -13.25 -9.42
N ARG A 41 18.88 -14.58 -9.37
CA ARG A 41 20.14 -15.32 -9.20
C ARG A 41 20.89 -14.92 -7.92
N LEU A 42 20.15 -14.73 -6.84
CA LEU A 42 20.64 -14.37 -5.51
C LEU A 42 20.46 -15.56 -4.56
N ASP A 43 21.37 -15.70 -3.60
CA ASP A 43 21.28 -16.66 -2.50
C ASP A 43 20.71 -16.00 -1.25
N ILE A 44 19.61 -16.53 -0.72
CA ILE A 44 18.94 -16.00 0.47
C ILE A 44 19.89 -15.93 1.68
N LYS A 45 20.84 -16.85 1.80
CA LYS A 45 21.74 -16.94 2.96
C LYS A 45 22.88 -15.91 2.90
N THR A 46 23.37 -15.61 1.69
CA THR A 46 24.55 -14.77 1.50
C THR A 46 24.23 -13.37 1.02
N ASP A 47 23.20 -13.22 0.18
CA ASP A 47 22.92 -11.97 -0.52
C ASP A 47 21.79 -11.17 0.13
N LEU A 48 20.91 -11.82 0.92
CA LEU A 48 19.84 -11.15 1.63
C LEU A 48 20.39 -10.36 2.83
N ASN A 49 20.14 -9.07 2.84
CA ASN A 49 20.57 -8.22 3.94
C ASN A 49 19.52 -8.02 5.02
N PHE A 50 18.24 -7.95 4.63
CA PHE A 50 17.15 -7.67 5.56
C PHE A 50 15.78 -7.86 4.91
N VAL A 51 14.81 -8.37 5.69
CA VAL A 51 13.41 -8.51 5.27
C VAL A 51 12.52 -7.60 6.08
N VAL A 52 11.74 -6.79 5.40
CA VAL A 52 10.61 -6.07 5.98
C VAL A 52 9.34 -6.87 5.74
N ARG A 53 8.59 -7.08 6.80
CA ARG A 53 7.28 -7.71 6.75
C ARG A 53 6.20 -6.65 6.88
N SER A 54 5.24 -6.70 5.99
CA SER A 54 4.06 -5.85 6.02
C SER A 54 2.83 -6.72 6.22
N THR A 55 1.84 -6.18 6.89
CA THR A 55 0.54 -6.83 7.13
C THR A 55 -0.42 -6.55 6.00
N GLY A 56 -0.11 -6.58 4.78
CA GLY A 56 -0.98 -6.24 3.65
C GLY A 56 -2.50 -6.27 3.92
N VAL A 57 -3.21 -5.29 3.40
CA VAL A 57 -4.64 -5.06 3.63
C VAL A 57 -5.55 -6.04 2.89
N VAL A 58 -4.96 -6.92 2.13
CA VAL A 58 -5.71 -7.95 1.38
C VAL A 58 -6.45 -8.96 2.27
N ALA A 59 -6.24 -8.89 3.59
CA ALA A 59 -6.93 -9.72 4.56
C ALA A 59 -7.95 -8.90 5.35
N GLU A 60 -9.16 -9.41 5.46
CA GLU A 60 -10.15 -8.91 6.41
C GLU A 60 -9.76 -9.37 7.82
N LEU A 61 -8.97 -8.56 8.50
CA LEU A 61 -8.55 -8.82 9.87
C LEU A 61 -9.42 -7.98 10.81
N ASP A 62 -10.28 -8.66 11.56
CA ASP A 62 -11.27 -8.02 12.43
C ASP A 62 -10.81 -7.90 13.88
N SER A 63 -9.70 -8.54 14.25
CA SER A 63 -9.21 -8.53 15.62
C SER A 63 -7.67 -8.48 15.72
N PRO A 64 -7.14 -7.99 16.86
CA PRO A 64 -5.70 -8.03 17.13
C PRO A 64 -5.10 -9.44 17.10
N GLU A 65 -5.88 -10.44 17.50
CA GLU A 65 -5.47 -11.85 17.49
C GLU A 65 -5.25 -12.33 16.05
N GLN A 66 -6.16 -12.04 15.14
CA GLN A 66 -6.03 -12.36 13.71
C GLN A 66 -4.80 -11.67 13.10
N VAL A 67 -4.57 -10.39 13.44
CA VAL A 67 -3.35 -9.67 13.04
C VAL A 67 -2.10 -10.36 13.58
N GLY A 68 -2.13 -10.78 14.84
CA GLY A 68 -1.04 -11.51 15.48
C GLY A 68 -0.73 -12.82 14.76
N ILE A 69 -1.74 -13.62 14.41
CA ILE A 69 -1.60 -14.86 13.64
C ILE A 69 -1.02 -14.57 12.26
N PHE A 70 -1.51 -13.54 11.58
CA PHE A 70 -1.02 -13.15 10.27
C PHE A 70 0.47 -12.76 10.30
N ILE A 71 0.88 -11.93 11.27
CA ILE A 71 2.29 -11.56 11.46
C ILE A 71 3.17 -12.78 11.74
N GLN A 72 2.68 -13.73 12.56
CA GLN A 72 3.39 -14.97 12.82
C GLN A 72 3.53 -15.82 11.55
N ALA A 73 2.48 -15.90 10.73
CA ALA A 73 2.52 -16.63 9.46
C ALA A 73 3.54 -16.01 8.49
N LEU A 74 3.60 -14.68 8.37
CA LEU A 74 4.62 -13.99 7.58
C LEU A 74 6.04 -14.31 8.07
N ALA A 75 6.24 -14.32 9.39
CA ALA A 75 7.52 -14.66 10.00
C ALA A 75 7.90 -16.13 9.72
N GLN A 76 6.95 -17.04 9.87
CA GLN A 76 7.17 -18.46 9.62
C GLN A 76 7.57 -18.70 8.15
N GLY A 77 6.90 -18.07 7.19
CA GLY A 77 7.26 -18.17 5.79
C GLY A 77 8.68 -17.69 5.49
N CYS A 78 9.13 -16.61 6.15
CA CYS A 78 10.52 -16.17 6.05
C CYS A 78 11.50 -17.22 6.61
N LEU A 79 11.19 -17.81 7.77
CA LEU A 79 12.01 -18.86 8.38
C LEU A 79 12.08 -20.10 7.48
N ASP A 80 10.95 -20.50 6.92
CA ASP A 80 10.84 -21.66 6.03
C ASP A 80 11.59 -21.44 4.70
N ALA A 81 11.74 -20.19 4.28
CA ALA A 81 12.59 -19.80 3.15
C ALA A 81 14.09 -19.79 3.49
N GLY A 82 14.45 -19.97 4.76
CA GLY A 82 15.83 -19.95 5.23
C GLY A 82 16.37 -18.57 5.65
N VAL A 83 15.48 -17.58 5.81
CA VAL A 83 15.86 -16.25 6.29
C VAL A 83 16.23 -16.31 7.78
N PRO A 84 17.45 -15.91 8.18
CA PRO A 84 17.81 -15.90 9.59
C PRO A 84 16.98 -14.89 10.40
N PRO A 85 16.54 -15.21 11.62
CA PRO A 85 15.73 -14.30 12.46
C PRO A 85 16.32 -12.89 12.60
N ARG A 86 17.65 -12.77 12.68
CA ARG A 86 18.35 -11.48 12.79
C ARG A 86 18.19 -10.56 11.57
N LEU A 87 17.80 -11.11 10.44
CA LEU A 87 17.58 -10.36 9.20
C LEU A 87 16.09 -10.00 8.98
N MET A 88 15.23 -10.31 9.94
CA MET A 88 13.82 -9.94 9.90
C MET A 88 13.55 -8.73 10.79
N THR A 89 12.63 -7.85 10.34
CA THR A 89 12.11 -6.81 11.23
C THR A 89 11.39 -7.45 12.42
N PRO A 90 11.70 -7.04 13.66
CA PRO A 90 10.79 -7.32 14.76
C PRO A 90 9.45 -6.65 14.50
N ALA A 91 8.37 -7.20 15.03
CA ALA A 91 7.11 -6.48 15.11
C ALA A 91 7.33 -5.26 15.99
N MET A 92 7.37 -4.07 15.39
CA MET A 92 7.63 -2.83 16.12
C MET A 92 6.33 -2.32 16.73
N SER A 93 6.30 -2.23 18.05
CA SER A 93 5.24 -1.56 18.79
C SER A 93 5.87 -0.68 19.86
N ILE A 94 5.10 0.26 20.41
CA ILE A 94 5.56 1.10 21.53
C ILE A 94 6.02 0.28 22.73
N HIS A 95 5.55 -0.96 22.85
CA HIS A 95 5.89 -1.85 23.96
C HIS A 95 7.26 -2.52 23.82
N ASN A 96 7.79 -2.68 22.61
CA ASN A 96 9.08 -3.32 22.38
C ASN A 96 10.18 -2.34 21.92
N ILE A 97 9.88 -1.04 21.93
CA ILE A 97 10.89 0.00 21.77
C ILE A 97 11.52 0.30 23.13
N LEU A 98 12.83 0.39 23.14
CA LEU A 98 13.56 0.78 24.37
C LEU A 98 13.04 2.11 24.92
N GLU A 99 12.85 2.22 26.24
CA GLU A 99 12.25 3.38 26.91
C GLU A 99 12.90 4.70 26.47
N LYS A 100 14.23 4.73 26.40
CA LYS A 100 15.00 5.90 25.94
C LYS A 100 14.68 6.35 24.52
N PHE A 101 14.15 5.45 23.67
CA PHE A 101 13.75 5.76 22.29
C PHE A 101 12.26 6.05 22.17
N LYS A 102 11.44 5.71 23.17
CA LYS A 102 10.00 6.03 23.14
C LYS A 102 9.75 7.52 22.95
N ARG A 103 10.59 8.35 23.57
CA ARG A 103 10.55 9.80 23.41
C ARG A 103 10.85 10.28 21.98
N TYR A 104 11.63 9.51 21.23
CA TYR A 104 12.04 9.83 19.87
C TYR A 104 11.30 9.03 18.82
N THR A 105 10.51 8.03 19.24
CA THR A 105 9.68 7.30 18.30
C THR A 105 8.46 8.13 17.97
N MET A 106 8.15 8.14 16.68
CA MET A 106 6.94 8.76 16.16
C MET A 106 5.85 7.72 15.95
N ILE A 107 5.96 6.50 16.51
CA ILE A 107 5.01 5.41 16.23
C ILE A 107 3.58 5.86 16.48
N GLU A 108 3.31 6.56 17.60
CA GLU A 108 1.99 7.09 17.88
C GLU A 108 1.60 8.27 16.96
N LYS A 109 2.57 9.09 16.54
CA LYS A 109 2.35 10.24 15.67
C LYS A 109 2.46 9.89 14.19
N VAL A 110 3.18 8.84 13.88
CA VAL A 110 3.42 8.35 12.54
C VAL A 110 2.13 7.87 11.87
N ILE A 111 1.17 7.38 12.63
CA ILE A 111 -0.18 7.07 12.16
C ILE A 111 -0.84 8.28 11.53
N PHE A 112 -0.67 9.46 12.12
CA PHE A 112 -1.26 10.70 11.65
C PHE A 112 -0.39 11.45 10.63
N MET A 113 0.87 11.10 10.51
CA MET A 113 1.82 11.72 9.58
C MET A 113 2.14 10.84 8.37
N GLY A 114 1.46 9.74 8.23
CA GLY A 114 1.55 8.89 7.04
C GLY A 114 2.64 7.85 7.08
N ALA A 115 2.89 7.23 8.20
CA ALA A 115 3.75 6.06 8.22
C ALA A 115 3.35 5.08 9.30
N VAL A 116 2.29 4.36 9.24
CA VAL A 116 2.13 3.07 9.93
C VAL A 116 0.74 2.44 9.81
N ALA A 117 0.82 1.19 9.59
CA ALA A 117 -0.01 0.07 10.05
C ALA A 117 -1.52 0.27 10.00
N SER A 118 -2.04 -0.08 8.90
CA SER A 118 -3.40 0.06 8.50
C SER A 118 -4.32 -1.12 8.76
N CYS A 119 -3.81 -2.23 9.23
CA CYS A 119 -4.62 -3.44 9.41
C CYS A 119 -5.18 -3.61 10.81
N PHE A 120 -4.98 -2.65 11.68
CA PHE A 120 -5.49 -2.72 13.05
C PHE A 120 -6.93 -2.22 13.09
N PRO A 121 -7.80 -2.88 13.89
CA PRO A 121 -9.09 -2.31 14.26
C PRO A 121 -8.90 -0.88 14.78
N PRO A 122 -9.89 0.00 14.66
CA PRO A 122 -9.81 1.39 15.10
C PRO A 122 -9.34 1.61 16.56
N GLN A 123 -9.31 0.57 17.35
CA GLN A 123 -8.80 0.56 18.72
C GLN A 123 -7.61 -0.37 18.85
N GLY A 124 -6.67 -0.28 17.93
CA GLY A 124 -5.54 -1.19 17.84
C GLY A 124 -4.97 -1.64 19.18
N SER A 125 -4.34 -2.78 19.21
CA SER A 125 -3.75 -3.41 20.42
C SER A 125 -2.74 -2.54 21.15
N THR A 126 -2.31 -1.44 20.56
CA THR A 126 -1.36 -0.46 21.11
C THR A 126 -2.04 0.77 21.73
N GLY A 127 -3.36 0.89 21.66
CA GLY A 127 -4.08 2.10 22.06
C GLY A 127 -3.96 3.28 21.11
N VAL A 128 -3.36 3.07 19.93
CA VAL A 128 -3.17 4.11 18.91
C VAL A 128 -4.32 4.06 17.90
N GLU A 129 -4.91 5.20 17.59
CA GLU A 129 -5.96 5.32 16.57
C GLU A 129 -5.37 5.15 15.17
N VAL A 130 -5.87 4.16 14.44
CA VAL A 130 -5.56 3.95 13.03
C VAL A 130 -6.54 4.74 12.18
N VAL A 131 -6.03 5.56 11.26
CA VAL A 131 -6.87 6.39 10.39
C VAL A 131 -7.38 5.60 9.19
N ALA A 132 -6.48 4.92 8.52
CA ALA A 132 -6.74 4.08 7.35
C ALA A 132 -5.50 3.24 7.02
N ASN A 133 -5.35 2.85 5.75
CA ASN A 133 -4.25 2.05 5.24
C ASN A 133 -2.97 2.89 5.00
N GLU A 134 -2.44 3.46 6.05
CA GLU A 134 -1.40 4.49 5.91
C GLU A 134 -0.01 3.94 5.60
N MET A 135 0.28 2.73 6.06
CA MET A 135 1.60 2.14 5.87
C MET A 135 1.88 1.82 4.40
N GLU A 136 0.92 1.22 3.72
CA GLU A 136 1.01 0.94 2.30
C GLU A 136 1.08 2.23 1.50
N GLY A 137 0.30 3.24 1.85
CA GLY A 137 0.37 4.57 1.24
C GLY A 137 1.74 5.23 1.42
N GLU A 138 2.39 5.06 2.58
CA GLU A 138 3.76 5.53 2.82
C GLU A 138 4.76 4.75 1.97
N LEU A 139 4.67 3.43 1.93
CA LEU A 139 5.55 2.58 1.14
C LEU A 139 5.38 2.88 -0.36
N ALA A 140 4.15 2.99 -0.85
CA ALA A 140 3.87 3.37 -2.23
C ALA A 140 4.50 4.73 -2.57
N THR A 141 4.31 5.74 -1.71
CA THR A 141 4.91 7.07 -1.91
C THR A 141 6.43 7.01 -1.94
N ALA A 142 7.05 6.27 -1.01
CA ALA A 142 8.51 6.12 -0.96
C ALA A 142 9.04 5.40 -2.20
N GLY A 143 8.35 4.37 -2.67
CA GLY A 143 8.72 3.62 -3.86
C GLY A 143 8.54 4.38 -5.15
N ILE A 144 7.47 5.16 -5.28
CA ILE A 144 7.27 6.06 -6.41
C ILE A 144 8.37 7.13 -6.43
N LYS A 145 8.73 7.72 -5.29
CA LYS A 145 9.85 8.67 -5.18
C LYS A 145 11.20 8.05 -5.57
N GLU A 146 11.42 6.78 -5.23
CA GLU A 146 12.62 6.08 -5.63
C GLU A 146 12.62 5.79 -7.15
N GLY A 147 11.49 5.34 -7.69
CA GLY A 147 11.35 5.03 -9.11
C GLY A 147 11.39 6.27 -10.01
N SER A 148 10.79 7.37 -9.57
CA SER A 148 10.76 8.62 -10.34
C SER A 148 12.12 9.25 -10.59
N ARG A 149 13.16 8.89 -9.82
CA ARG A 149 14.54 9.33 -10.05
C ARG A 149 15.11 8.92 -11.41
N TRP A 150 14.48 7.95 -12.06
CA TRP A 150 14.85 7.44 -13.37
C TRP A 150 13.97 7.98 -14.50
N THR A 151 13.16 8.99 -14.18
CA THR A 151 12.24 9.66 -15.10
C THR A 151 12.47 11.17 -15.09
N ASP A 152 11.86 11.88 -16.03
CA ASP A 152 11.90 13.35 -16.10
C ASP A 152 10.83 14.01 -15.20
N VAL A 153 10.03 13.22 -14.48
CA VAL A 153 8.98 13.73 -13.58
C VAL A 153 9.57 14.01 -12.20
N ASP A 154 9.41 15.24 -11.75
CA ASP A 154 9.82 15.65 -10.41
C ASP A 154 8.74 15.27 -9.36
N PHE A 155 8.77 14.03 -8.92
CA PHE A 155 7.84 13.54 -7.90
C PHE A 155 8.31 13.91 -6.49
N ARG A 156 8.18 15.20 -6.15
CA ARG A 156 8.41 15.74 -4.80
C ARG A 156 7.11 16.22 -4.18
N ASN A 157 7.18 16.61 -2.90
CA ASN A 157 6.03 17.21 -2.21
C ASN A 157 5.71 18.63 -2.73
N PRO A 158 4.45 18.98 -2.89
CA PRO A 158 3.26 18.16 -2.62
C PRO A 158 3.11 17.03 -3.66
N CYS A 159 2.70 15.86 -3.21
CA CYS A 159 2.46 14.74 -4.13
C CYS A 159 1.25 13.91 -3.72
N LEU A 160 0.60 13.33 -4.73
CA LEU A 160 -0.41 12.30 -4.61
C LEU A 160 0.18 10.98 -5.09
N SER A 161 0.20 9.96 -4.25
CA SER A 161 0.51 8.59 -4.62
C SER A 161 -0.77 7.76 -4.72
N MET A 162 -0.86 6.90 -5.73
CA MET A 162 -1.95 5.95 -5.91
C MET A 162 -1.34 4.57 -6.18
N ASP A 163 -1.59 3.63 -5.29
CA ASP A 163 -1.26 2.22 -5.49
C ASP A 163 -2.54 1.45 -5.81
N PHE A 164 -2.65 1.00 -7.03
CA PHE A 164 -3.73 0.17 -7.51
C PHE A 164 -3.35 -1.32 -7.35
N GLY A 165 -3.19 -1.75 -6.10
CA GLY A 165 -3.11 -3.16 -5.71
C GLY A 165 -4.47 -3.84 -5.83
N THR A 166 -4.76 -4.86 -5.04
CA THR A 166 -6.12 -5.41 -4.89
C THR A 166 -7.00 -4.36 -4.21
N THR A 167 -6.49 -3.75 -3.15
CA THR A 167 -7.01 -2.53 -2.53
C THR A 167 -6.36 -1.30 -3.14
N LEU A 168 -7.00 -0.16 -2.95
CA LEU A 168 -6.45 1.15 -3.22
C LEU A 168 -5.69 1.63 -1.99
N ASP A 169 -4.47 2.04 -2.19
CA ASP A 169 -3.64 2.66 -1.17
C ASP A 169 -3.01 3.92 -1.73
N GLY A 170 -2.83 4.92 -0.90
CA GLY A 170 -2.19 6.13 -1.35
C GLY A 170 -2.35 7.27 -0.37
N ARG A 171 -1.64 8.34 -0.64
CA ARG A 171 -1.75 9.54 0.18
C ARG A 171 -1.46 10.81 -0.59
N VAL A 172 -1.97 11.89 -0.07
CA VAL A 172 -1.64 13.26 -0.48
C VAL A 172 -0.78 13.90 0.60
N THR A 173 0.32 14.51 0.19
CA THR A 173 1.23 15.20 1.09
C THR A 173 1.14 16.72 0.91
N SER A 174 1.34 17.46 2.00
CA SER A 174 1.39 18.91 1.98
C SER A 174 2.65 19.47 1.29
N GLU A 175 2.64 20.77 1.02
CA GLU A 175 3.78 21.49 0.42
C GLU A 175 4.89 21.83 1.45
N GLU A 176 4.66 21.55 2.74
CA GLU A 176 5.56 21.95 3.81
C GLU A 176 6.93 21.29 3.73
N LEU A 177 7.97 22.05 3.97
CA LEU A 177 9.36 21.60 4.04
C LEU A 177 9.88 21.76 5.47
N PRO A 178 10.76 20.88 5.94
CA PRO A 178 11.39 19.72 5.30
C PRO A 178 10.50 18.48 5.27
N TYR A 179 9.32 18.52 5.85
CA TYR A 179 8.35 17.44 5.91
C TYR A 179 6.99 17.87 5.48
N ALA A 180 6.57 17.21 4.44
CA ALA A 180 5.19 17.16 4.08
C ALA A 180 4.40 16.31 5.09
N HIS A 181 3.36 16.89 5.65
CA HIS A 181 2.35 16.14 6.38
C HIS A 181 1.44 15.39 5.41
N THR A 182 0.90 14.27 5.84
CA THR A 182 -0.22 13.65 5.14
C THR A 182 -1.45 14.53 5.35
N ILE A 183 -2.04 14.99 4.27
CA ILE A 183 -3.27 15.79 4.25
C ILE A 183 -4.44 15.03 3.61
N GLY A 184 -4.17 13.91 3.01
CA GLY A 184 -5.19 13.01 2.45
C GLY A 184 -4.68 11.58 2.35
N ASN A 185 -5.57 10.61 2.53
CA ASN A 185 -5.33 9.19 2.29
C ASN A 185 -6.36 8.66 1.31
N LEU A 186 -5.90 7.79 0.42
CA LEU A 186 -6.72 7.03 -0.51
C LEU A 186 -6.84 5.60 -0.02
N LEU A 187 -8.03 5.02 -0.14
CA LEU A 187 -8.32 3.69 0.39
C LEU A 187 -9.52 3.04 -0.31
N GLY A 188 -9.69 1.76 -0.08
CA GLY A 188 -10.83 1.00 -0.59
C GLY A 188 -10.46 -0.02 -1.65
N LEU A 189 -11.30 -0.19 -2.66
CA LEU A 189 -11.12 -1.18 -3.71
C LEU A 189 -10.36 -0.59 -4.91
N ALA A 190 -9.49 -1.40 -5.51
CA ALA A 190 -8.82 -1.07 -6.77
C ALA A 190 -8.81 -2.29 -7.70
N GLY A 191 -7.80 -3.15 -7.62
CA GLY A 191 -7.71 -4.35 -8.45
C GLY A 191 -8.83 -5.36 -8.21
N ALA A 192 -9.49 -5.31 -7.06
CA ALA A 192 -10.70 -6.10 -6.82
C ALA A 192 -11.83 -5.80 -7.83
N ILE A 193 -11.85 -4.60 -8.41
CA ILE A 193 -12.84 -4.21 -9.43
C ILE A 193 -12.65 -5.01 -10.72
N PRO A 194 -11.49 -4.94 -11.42
CA PRO A 194 -11.25 -5.74 -12.60
C PRO A 194 -11.25 -7.24 -12.30
N ASP A 195 -10.78 -7.68 -11.12
CA ASP A 195 -10.78 -9.08 -10.74
C ASP A 195 -12.21 -9.64 -10.63
N ALA A 196 -13.15 -8.91 -10.04
CA ALA A 196 -14.55 -9.30 -9.97
C ALA A 196 -15.16 -9.47 -11.37
N VAL A 197 -14.87 -8.55 -12.30
CA VAL A 197 -15.32 -8.68 -13.70
C VAL A 197 -14.73 -9.93 -14.34
N VAL A 198 -13.44 -10.17 -14.19
CA VAL A 198 -12.74 -11.32 -14.78
C VAL A 198 -13.24 -12.64 -14.20
N GLN A 199 -13.47 -12.71 -12.90
CA GLN A 199 -14.07 -13.88 -12.23
C GLN A 199 -15.45 -14.21 -12.78
N GLY A 200 -16.23 -13.19 -13.14
CA GLY A 200 -17.54 -13.37 -13.78
C GLY A 200 -17.48 -13.98 -15.17
N THR A 201 -16.37 -13.83 -15.88
CA THR A 201 -16.20 -14.43 -17.23
C THR A 201 -16.11 -15.97 -17.20
N GLY A 202 -15.76 -16.55 -16.06
CA GLY A 202 -15.46 -17.99 -15.94
C GLY A 202 -14.16 -18.44 -16.60
N LEU A 203 -13.30 -17.48 -17.02
CA LEU A 203 -11.97 -17.78 -17.57
C LEU A 203 -10.93 -18.05 -16.48
N VAL A 204 -11.22 -17.65 -15.27
CA VAL A 204 -10.40 -17.85 -14.07
C VAL A 204 -11.21 -18.49 -12.97
N ASP A 205 -10.54 -18.97 -11.92
CA ASP A 205 -11.23 -19.47 -10.72
C ASP A 205 -12.07 -18.34 -10.08
N ARG A 206 -13.33 -18.65 -9.79
CA ARG A 206 -14.29 -17.64 -9.27
C ARG A 206 -13.92 -17.11 -7.88
N LYS A 207 -13.13 -17.85 -7.11
CA LYS A 207 -12.80 -17.48 -5.72
C LYS A 207 -11.40 -16.86 -5.57
N ILE A 208 -10.46 -17.34 -6.38
CA ILE A 208 -9.04 -16.99 -6.22
C ILE A 208 -8.42 -16.42 -7.51
N GLY A 209 -9.13 -16.51 -8.64
CA GLY A 209 -8.64 -16.03 -9.91
C GLY A 209 -8.59 -14.50 -9.97
N ALA A 210 -7.62 -13.99 -10.68
CA ALA A 210 -7.36 -12.56 -10.84
C ALA A 210 -7.18 -12.18 -12.32
N THR A 211 -7.27 -10.92 -12.61
CA THR A 211 -7.03 -10.37 -13.95
C THR A 211 -5.65 -10.77 -14.49
N LEU A 212 -4.65 -10.89 -13.60
CA LEU A 212 -3.29 -11.25 -13.99
C LEU A 212 -3.16 -12.69 -14.48
N ASP A 213 -4.08 -13.59 -14.11
CA ASP A 213 -4.05 -15.00 -14.55
C ASP A 213 -4.34 -15.16 -16.04
N ILE A 214 -5.01 -14.16 -16.66
CA ILE A 214 -5.33 -14.12 -18.09
C ILE A 214 -4.72 -12.93 -18.81
N PHE A 215 -3.89 -12.12 -18.12
CA PHE A 215 -3.26 -10.95 -18.71
C PHE A 215 -2.19 -11.37 -19.74
N ASP A 216 -2.29 -10.80 -20.93
CA ASP A 216 -1.31 -10.97 -22.01
C ASP A 216 -0.84 -9.59 -22.49
N ALA A 217 0.45 -9.29 -22.24
CA ALA A 217 1.07 -8.03 -22.67
C ALA A 217 1.12 -7.88 -24.22
N GLY A 218 1.02 -8.96 -24.97
CA GLY A 218 0.97 -8.95 -26.43
C GLY A 218 -0.42 -8.65 -26.99
N LEU A 219 -1.46 -8.75 -26.16
CA LEU A 219 -2.82 -8.47 -26.56
C LEU A 219 -2.99 -6.95 -26.79
N LYS A 220 -3.61 -6.60 -27.91
CA LYS A 220 -3.99 -5.20 -28.22
C LYS A 220 -5.46 -5.01 -27.85
N PRO A 221 -5.77 -4.35 -26.71
CA PRO A 221 -7.15 -4.09 -26.31
C PRO A 221 -7.92 -3.29 -27.37
N ASP A 222 -9.23 -3.55 -27.47
CA ASP A 222 -10.16 -2.77 -28.28
C ASP A 222 -10.85 -1.72 -27.41
N TYR A 223 -10.80 -0.47 -27.82
CA TYR A 223 -11.45 0.66 -27.15
C TYR A 223 -12.70 1.16 -27.90
N GLY A 224 -13.26 0.31 -28.73
CA GLY A 224 -14.47 0.59 -29.49
C GLY A 224 -15.72 0.76 -28.63
N LYS A 225 -16.86 0.95 -29.28
CA LYS A 225 -18.14 1.22 -28.61
C LYS A 225 -18.56 0.17 -27.60
N GLU A 226 -18.25 -1.10 -27.88
CA GLU A 226 -18.61 -2.21 -26.99
C GLU A 226 -17.80 -2.15 -25.67
N ALA A 227 -16.48 -1.99 -25.76
CA ALA A 227 -15.64 -1.81 -24.58
C ALA A 227 -16.01 -0.56 -23.78
N GLN A 228 -16.32 0.55 -24.45
CA GLN A 228 -16.82 1.77 -23.82
C GLN A 228 -18.11 1.50 -23.03
N ALA A 229 -19.09 0.79 -23.61
CA ALA A 229 -20.35 0.49 -22.96
C ALA A 229 -20.17 -0.40 -21.71
N TYR A 230 -19.24 -1.37 -21.74
CA TYR A 230 -18.92 -2.15 -20.54
C TYR A 230 -18.18 -1.32 -19.49
N ALA A 231 -17.26 -0.45 -19.91
CA ALA A 231 -16.58 0.46 -19.01
C ALA A 231 -17.56 1.42 -18.32
N ASP A 232 -18.57 1.92 -19.04
CA ASP A 232 -19.63 2.77 -18.49
C ASP A 232 -20.42 2.02 -17.39
N ARG A 233 -20.80 0.76 -17.65
CA ARG A 233 -21.49 -0.09 -16.66
C ARG A 233 -20.64 -0.37 -15.42
N ILE A 234 -19.33 -0.55 -15.60
CA ILE A 234 -18.41 -0.71 -14.45
C ILE A 234 -18.33 0.58 -13.66
N ASP A 235 -18.16 1.72 -14.35
CA ASP A 235 -18.01 3.04 -13.72
C ASP A 235 -19.27 3.46 -12.92
N GLU A 236 -20.47 3.09 -13.40
CA GLU A 236 -21.75 3.31 -12.70
C GLU A 236 -21.84 2.57 -11.35
N LEU A 237 -21.14 1.45 -11.18
CA LEU A 237 -21.13 0.69 -9.92
C LEU A 237 -20.05 1.18 -8.95
N VAL A 238 -19.05 1.88 -9.45
CA VAL A 238 -17.92 2.37 -8.62
C VAL A 238 -18.29 3.69 -7.96
N ILE A 239 -18.15 3.74 -6.65
CA ILE A 239 -18.37 4.93 -5.82
C ILE A 239 -17.00 5.50 -5.43
N ILE A 240 -16.77 6.77 -5.75
CA ILE A 240 -15.56 7.49 -5.33
C ILE A 240 -15.99 8.79 -4.70
N GLU A 241 -15.66 8.95 -3.43
CA GLU A 241 -16.09 10.10 -2.63
C GLU A 241 -15.17 10.33 -1.43
N LYS A 242 -15.29 11.48 -0.80
CA LYS A 242 -14.81 11.68 0.56
C LYS A 242 -15.53 10.72 1.48
N VAL A 243 -14.77 9.94 2.26
CA VAL A 243 -15.35 8.94 3.16
C VAL A 243 -16.25 9.60 4.22
N PRO A 244 -17.53 9.20 4.31
CA PRO A 244 -18.44 9.74 5.33
C PRO A 244 -17.99 9.41 6.76
N LEU A 245 -18.21 10.35 7.69
CA LEU A 245 -17.76 10.23 9.08
C LEU A 245 -18.32 9.00 9.82
N ASN A 246 -19.49 8.52 9.44
CA ASN A 246 -20.15 7.37 10.09
C ASN A 246 -19.65 6.01 9.59
N ARG A 247 -18.70 5.97 8.65
CA ARG A 247 -18.16 4.73 8.12
C ARG A 247 -17.07 4.18 9.02
N LYS A 248 -17.07 2.86 9.22
CA LYS A 248 -15.99 2.13 9.90
C LYS A 248 -15.19 1.23 8.96
N LYS A 249 -15.78 0.94 7.79
CA LYS A 249 -15.12 0.27 6.65
C LYS A 249 -15.48 1.04 5.39
N TYR A 250 -14.60 1.00 4.39
CA TYR A 250 -14.85 1.53 3.07
C TYR A 250 -14.13 0.65 2.05
N GLY A 251 -14.88 0.09 1.11
CA GLY A 251 -14.33 -0.90 0.17
C GLY A 251 -13.61 -2.05 0.87
N LEU A 252 -14.14 -2.56 1.98
CA LEU A 252 -13.61 -3.60 2.87
C LEU A 252 -12.41 -3.15 3.75
N VAL A 253 -11.85 -1.97 3.56
CA VAL A 253 -10.74 -1.44 4.36
C VAL A 253 -11.30 -0.78 5.63
N PRO A 254 -10.79 -1.13 6.84
CA PRO A 254 -11.12 -0.42 8.06
C PRO A 254 -10.69 1.04 8.00
N VAL A 255 -11.55 1.95 8.48
CA VAL A 255 -11.30 3.40 8.50
C VAL A 255 -11.72 4.03 9.81
N ASN A 256 -11.05 5.12 10.18
CA ASN A 256 -11.42 5.97 11.30
C ASN A 256 -11.52 7.44 10.83
N PRO A 257 -12.66 7.83 10.23
CA PRO A 257 -12.86 9.19 9.73
C PRO A 257 -12.79 10.26 10.81
N ASP A 258 -13.17 9.93 12.05
CA ASP A 258 -13.09 10.88 13.17
C ASP A 258 -11.64 11.19 13.52
N ALA A 259 -10.77 10.18 13.56
CA ALA A 259 -9.35 10.38 13.77
C ALA A 259 -8.71 11.17 12.61
N ALA A 260 -9.10 10.87 11.37
CA ALA A 260 -8.67 11.61 10.19
C ALA A 260 -9.06 13.09 10.29
N ALA A 261 -10.31 13.38 10.60
CA ALA A 261 -10.83 14.75 10.73
C ALA A 261 -10.11 15.53 11.83
N LYS A 262 -9.87 14.93 13.01
CA LYS A 262 -9.12 15.55 14.10
C LYS A 262 -7.69 15.96 13.70
N ASN A 263 -7.12 15.29 12.70
CA ASN A 263 -5.76 15.52 12.20
C ASN A 263 -5.72 16.24 10.86
N ASN A 264 -6.85 16.78 10.41
CA ASN A 264 -7.00 17.47 9.13
C ASN A 264 -6.58 16.60 7.92
N VAL A 265 -6.86 15.30 7.99
CA VAL A 265 -6.62 14.36 6.91
C VAL A 265 -7.95 14.06 6.21
N VAL A 266 -8.00 14.26 4.90
CA VAL A 266 -9.15 13.90 4.06
C VAL A 266 -9.00 12.44 3.65
N LEU A 267 -10.04 11.63 3.89
CA LEU A 267 -10.11 10.27 3.39
C LEU A 267 -10.88 10.24 2.07
N ILE A 268 -10.26 9.74 1.00
CA ILE A 268 -10.88 9.54 -0.31
C ILE A 268 -11.02 8.04 -0.51
N GLY A 269 -12.26 7.58 -0.66
CA GLY A 269 -12.58 6.17 -0.77
C GLY A 269 -12.99 5.74 -2.17
N CYS A 270 -12.67 4.50 -2.53
CA CYS A 270 -13.18 3.81 -3.71
C CYS A 270 -13.91 2.54 -3.26
N ASP A 271 -15.19 2.42 -3.56
CA ASP A 271 -16.05 1.30 -3.17
C ASP A 271 -16.91 0.83 -4.34
N VAL A 272 -17.53 -0.34 -4.19
CA VAL A 272 -18.50 -0.89 -5.14
C VAL A 272 -19.74 -1.30 -4.33
N GLY A 273 -20.75 -0.44 -4.35
CA GLY A 273 -21.84 -0.50 -3.39
C GLY A 273 -21.41 -0.06 -2.00
N VAL A 274 -21.86 -0.75 -0.96
CA VAL A 274 -21.50 -0.47 0.44
C VAL A 274 -20.57 -1.56 0.94
N ASN A 275 -19.32 -1.23 1.21
CA ASN A 275 -18.28 -2.19 1.64
C ASN A 275 -18.17 -3.40 0.69
N GLY A 276 -18.12 -3.14 -0.60
CA GLY A 276 -18.00 -4.18 -1.62
C GLY A 276 -19.28 -4.96 -1.91
N SER A 277 -20.46 -4.52 -1.40
CA SER A 277 -21.73 -5.27 -1.55
C SER A 277 -22.13 -5.57 -2.99
N ASP A 278 -21.66 -4.79 -3.95
CA ASP A 278 -22.05 -4.87 -5.35
C ASP A 278 -20.97 -5.51 -6.25
N LEU A 279 -19.92 -6.10 -5.67
CA LEU A 279 -18.87 -6.81 -6.42
C LEU A 279 -19.46 -7.94 -7.31
N GLU A 280 -20.52 -8.61 -6.85
CA GLU A 280 -21.19 -9.63 -7.65
C GLU A 280 -21.87 -9.05 -8.91
N LYS A 281 -22.28 -7.78 -8.90
CA LYS A 281 -22.81 -7.10 -10.10
C LYS A 281 -21.73 -6.90 -11.14
N LEU A 282 -20.48 -6.64 -10.72
CA LEU A 282 -19.32 -6.59 -11.62
C LEU A 282 -19.05 -7.97 -12.25
N SER A 283 -19.16 -9.04 -11.46
CA SER A 283 -19.09 -10.40 -12.00
C SER A 283 -20.18 -10.67 -13.04
N GLY A 284 -21.38 -10.13 -12.86
CA GLY A 284 -22.43 -10.15 -13.87
C GLY A 284 -22.02 -9.51 -15.19
N ILE A 285 -21.34 -8.37 -15.15
CA ILE A 285 -20.79 -7.72 -16.36
C ILE A 285 -19.79 -8.65 -17.07
N GLY A 286 -18.91 -9.31 -16.31
CA GLY A 286 -17.98 -10.29 -16.85
C GLY A 286 -18.68 -11.47 -17.53
N ALA A 287 -19.76 -11.98 -16.95
CA ALA A 287 -20.57 -13.02 -17.55
C ALA A 287 -21.22 -12.55 -18.87
N ASP A 288 -21.69 -11.31 -18.93
CA ASP A 288 -22.25 -10.73 -20.16
C ASP A 288 -21.19 -10.64 -21.26
N ILE A 289 -19.98 -10.17 -20.96
CA ILE A 289 -18.85 -10.12 -21.91
C ILE A 289 -18.54 -11.51 -22.45
N ASN A 290 -18.51 -12.53 -21.60
CA ASN A 290 -18.22 -13.90 -22.01
C ASN A 290 -19.37 -14.54 -22.83
N SER A 291 -20.60 -14.15 -22.57
CA SER A 291 -21.78 -14.63 -23.31
C SER A 291 -21.99 -13.96 -24.65
N ALA A 292 -21.39 -12.79 -24.86
CA ALA A 292 -21.44 -12.07 -26.13
C ALA A 292 -20.83 -12.91 -27.27
N LYS A 293 -21.35 -12.72 -28.47
CA LYS A 293 -20.92 -13.49 -29.67
C LYS A 293 -19.42 -13.41 -29.95
N SER A 294 -18.76 -12.37 -29.43
CA SER A 294 -17.37 -12.10 -29.70
C SER A 294 -16.39 -12.80 -28.72
N ARG A 295 -16.77 -13.19 -27.50
CA ARG A 295 -15.88 -13.72 -26.45
C ARG A 295 -14.46 -13.10 -26.52
N ASP A 296 -14.40 -11.78 -26.77
CA ASP A 296 -13.15 -11.15 -27.17
C ASP A 296 -12.43 -10.57 -25.96
N LEU A 297 -11.31 -11.19 -25.59
CA LEU A 297 -10.41 -10.67 -24.56
C LEU A 297 -9.99 -9.23 -24.85
N LYS A 298 -9.97 -8.80 -26.12
CA LYS A 298 -9.64 -7.39 -26.45
C LYS A 298 -10.68 -6.42 -25.94
N VAL A 299 -11.97 -6.78 -26.06
CA VAL A 299 -13.07 -5.98 -25.51
C VAL A 299 -13.02 -5.98 -24.00
N LEU A 300 -12.80 -7.15 -23.37
CA LEU A 300 -12.67 -7.25 -21.92
C LEU A 300 -11.55 -6.34 -21.39
N PHE A 301 -10.33 -6.50 -21.90
CA PHE A 301 -9.20 -5.68 -21.45
C PHE A 301 -9.38 -4.21 -21.82
N GLY A 302 -10.01 -3.90 -22.94
CA GLY A 302 -10.37 -2.53 -23.30
C GLY A 302 -11.31 -1.89 -22.28
N ALA A 303 -12.35 -2.60 -21.88
CA ALA A 303 -13.29 -2.14 -20.86
C ALA A 303 -12.63 -1.92 -19.50
N LEU A 304 -11.76 -2.87 -19.07
CA LEU A 304 -11.04 -2.78 -17.82
C LEU A 304 -10.02 -1.61 -17.79
N ASP A 305 -9.29 -1.42 -18.90
CA ASP A 305 -8.34 -0.32 -19.02
C ASP A 305 -9.05 1.04 -18.94
N LEU A 306 -10.17 1.20 -19.65
CA LEU A 306 -10.99 2.42 -19.62
C LEU A 306 -11.57 2.68 -18.23
N ALA A 307 -12.17 1.66 -17.60
CA ALA A 307 -12.78 1.79 -16.29
C ALA A 307 -11.75 2.22 -15.24
N MET A 308 -10.57 1.56 -15.20
CA MET A 308 -9.53 1.90 -14.21
C MET A 308 -8.91 3.28 -14.45
N ALA A 309 -8.81 3.72 -15.70
CA ALA A 309 -8.36 5.07 -16.00
C ALA A 309 -9.36 6.14 -15.48
N ARG A 310 -10.67 5.88 -15.63
CA ARG A 310 -11.72 6.76 -15.07
C ARG A 310 -11.69 6.77 -13.53
N VAL A 311 -11.47 5.61 -12.91
CA VAL A 311 -11.28 5.52 -11.45
C VAL A 311 -10.14 6.44 -11.01
N ALA A 312 -8.99 6.37 -11.68
CA ALA A 312 -7.85 7.24 -11.36
C ALA A 312 -8.21 8.74 -11.48
N ARG A 313 -8.88 9.14 -12.58
CA ARG A 313 -9.33 10.53 -12.76
C ARG A 313 -10.28 10.97 -11.65
N ARG A 314 -11.27 10.15 -11.29
CA ARG A 314 -12.27 10.48 -10.26
C ARG A 314 -11.64 10.64 -8.89
N LEU A 315 -10.62 9.81 -8.55
CA LEU A 315 -9.86 9.96 -7.31
C LEU A 315 -9.11 11.30 -7.25
N VAL A 316 -8.45 11.68 -8.35
CA VAL A 316 -7.78 12.98 -8.46
C VAL A 316 -8.80 14.11 -8.36
N GLN A 317 -9.94 13.99 -9.03
CA GLN A 317 -11.01 14.97 -9.03
C GLN A 317 -11.53 15.24 -7.61
N VAL A 318 -11.83 14.20 -6.82
CA VAL A 318 -12.25 14.37 -5.41
C VAL A 318 -11.14 15.08 -4.61
N GLY A 319 -9.87 14.75 -4.84
CA GLY A 319 -8.74 15.45 -4.21
C GLY A 319 -8.68 16.94 -4.56
N VAL A 320 -9.02 17.30 -5.79
CA VAL A 320 -9.13 18.71 -6.24
C VAL A 320 -10.33 19.39 -5.59
N GLU A 321 -11.50 18.75 -5.57
CA GLU A 321 -12.73 19.27 -4.94
C GLU A 321 -12.55 19.50 -3.43
N GLU A 322 -11.81 18.63 -2.74
CA GLU A 322 -11.46 18.80 -1.33
C GLU A 322 -10.28 19.77 -1.09
N GLY A 323 -9.71 20.32 -2.14
CA GLY A 323 -8.64 21.33 -2.06
C GLY A 323 -7.27 20.79 -1.63
N ILE A 324 -7.07 19.46 -1.62
CA ILE A 324 -5.82 18.81 -1.24
C ILE A 324 -4.93 18.44 -2.43
N VAL A 325 -5.47 18.47 -3.64
CA VAL A 325 -4.72 18.30 -4.90
C VAL A 325 -4.82 19.57 -5.72
N THR A 326 -3.70 20.07 -6.21
CA THR A 326 -3.61 21.31 -6.97
C THR A 326 -2.68 21.13 -8.18
N GLY A 327 -2.59 22.13 -9.04
CA GLY A 327 -1.63 22.12 -10.17
C GLY A 327 -0.15 22.02 -9.79
N LYS A 328 0.18 22.11 -8.48
CA LYS A 328 1.53 21.87 -7.97
C LYS A 328 1.76 20.43 -7.50
N THR A 329 0.69 19.64 -7.37
CA THR A 329 0.75 18.29 -6.81
C THR A 329 1.25 17.32 -7.88
N ALA A 330 2.43 16.74 -7.70
CA ALA A 330 2.89 15.66 -8.57
C ALA A 330 2.08 14.37 -8.29
N ILE A 331 1.68 13.67 -9.34
CA ILE A 331 0.88 12.43 -9.25
C ILE A 331 1.76 11.23 -9.58
N GLY A 332 1.72 10.22 -8.73
CA GLY A 332 2.42 8.95 -8.94
C GLY A 332 1.46 7.77 -8.90
N VAL A 333 1.58 6.89 -9.85
CA VAL A 333 0.74 5.69 -10.00
C VAL A 333 1.61 4.45 -9.96
N THR A 334 1.19 3.48 -9.17
CA THR A 334 1.78 2.14 -9.11
C THR A 334 0.68 1.09 -8.90
N GLY A 335 1.07 -0.16 -8.77
CA GLY A 335 0.12 -1.26 -8.59
C GLY A 335 -0.45 -1.82 -9.90
N ARG A 336 -0.65 -3.13 -9.93
CA ARG A 336 -0.96 -3.86 -11.18
C ARG A 336 -2.21 -3.36 -11.89
N ALA A 337 -3.24 -2.99 -11.13
CA ALA A 337 -4.48 -2.49 -11.73
C ALA A 337 -4.38 -1.05 -12.28
N GLY A 338 -3.28 -0.33 -12.01
CA GLY A 338 -3.01 1.00 -12.55
C GLY A 338 -1.97 1.03 -13.67
N ILE A 339 -1.03 0.06 -13.70
CA ILE A 339 0.13 0.15 -14.59
C ILE A 339 0.17 -0.90 -15.72
N THR A 340 -0.67 -1.93 -15.66
CA THR A 340 -0.69 -2.97 -16.71
C THR A 340 -1.44 -2.53 -17.96
N GLY A 341 -1.08 -3.08 -19.11
CA GLY A 341 -1.73 -2.80 -20.37
C GLY A 341 -1.53 -1.35 -20.82
N ASN A 342 -2.58 -0.72 -21.35
CA ASN A 342 -2.55 0.68 -21.78
C ASN A 342 -3.07 1.66 -20.72
N LYS A 343 -3.30 1.20 -19.48
CA LYS A 343 -3.78 2.05 -18.40
C LYS A 343 -2.93 3.29 -18.18
N PRO A 344 -1.58 3.23 -18.19
CA PRO A 344 -0.76 4.44 -18.02
C PRO A 344 -1.11 5.55 -19.02
N ARG A 345 -1.23 5.21 -20.29
CA ARG A 345 -1.61 6.18 -21.32
C ARG A 345 -3.02 6.72 -21.12
N LEU A 346 -3.98 5.83 -20.84
CA LEU A 346 -5.38 6.23 -20.63
C LEU A 346 -5.56 7.06 -19.36
N ILE A 347 -4.82 6.76 -18.30
CA ILE A 347 -4.82 7.56 -17.06
C ILE A 347 -4.31 8.96 -17.34
N LEU A 348 -3.23 9.11 -18.13
CA LEU A 348 -2.75 10.43 -18.54
C LEU A 348 -3.84 11.20 -19.29
N GLU A 349 -4.49 10.56 -20.28
CA GLU A 349 -5.56 11.17 -21.07
C GLU A 349 -6.78 11.55 -20.19
N GLU A 350 -7.10 10.73 -19.17
CA GLU A 350 -8.20 11.02 -18.26
C GLU A 350 -7.86 12.15 -17.26
N ILE A 351 -6.63 12.19 -16.74
CA ILE A 351 -6.18 13.27 -15.84
C ILE A 351 -6.07 14.60 -16.60
N ASP A 352 -5.64 14.56 -17.85
CA ASP A 352 -5.56 15.74 -18.72
C ASP A 352 -6.91 16.46 -18.87
N LYS A 353 -8.02 15.71 -18.91
CA LYS A 353 -9.38 16.27 -18.95
C LYS A 353 -9.74 17.15 -17.74
N LEU A 354 -9.01 17.02 -16.63
CA LEU A 354 -9.21 17.85 -15.44
C LEU A 354 -8.64 19.26 -15.62
N GLY A 355 -7.81 19.50 -16.63
CA GLY A 355 -7.16 20.78 -16.86
C GLY A 355 -6.27 21.23 -15.69
N LEU A 356 -5.72 20.28 -14.94
CA LEU A 356 -4.94 20.56 -13.74
C LEU A 356 -3.52 21.03 -14.06
N TYR A 357 -2.97 20.61 -15.20
CA TYR A 357 -1.61 20.88 -15.64
C TYR A 357 -1.57 21.37 -17.08
N ASP A 358 -0.60 22.24 -17.38
CA ASP A 358 -0.28 22.60 -18.77
C ASP A 358 0.34 21.42 -19.54
N HIS A 359 1.04 20.53 -18.82
CA HIS A 359 1.70 19.34 -19.34
C HIS A 359 1.51 18.18 -18.35
N THR A 360 0.48 17.38 -18.56
CA THR A 360 0.12 16.26 -17.67
C THR A 360 1.23 15.21 -17.59
N ASP A 361 1.87 14.92 -18.72
CA ASP A 361 2.97 13.94 -18.83
C ASP A 361 4.23 14.31 -18.00
N ARG A 362 4.40 15.58 -17.63
CA ARG A 362 5.50 16.05 -16.77
C ARG A 362 5.17 16.04 -15.29
N ASN A 363 3.91 15.79 -14.94
CA ASN A 363 3.41 15.83 -13.57
C ASN A 363 2.89 14.48 -13.07
N VAL A 364 2.77 13.50 -13.97
CA VAL A 364 2.28 12.16 -13.65
C VAL A 364 3.35 11.12 -13.97
N VAL A 365 3.73 10.33 -12.98
CA VAL A 365 4.72 9.25 -13.13
C VAL A 365 4.10 7.89 -12.85
N PHE A 366 4.51 6.90 -13.63
CA PHE A 366 4.14 5.50 -13.43
C PHE A 366 5.37 4.71 -13.00
N VAL A 367 5.25 3.97 -11.92
CA VAL A 367 6.36 3.20 -11.36
C VAL A 367 5.95 1.76 -11.14
N ASP A 368 6.66 0.87 -11.82
CA ASP A 368 6.52 -0.56 -11.57
C ASP A 368 7.00 -0.89 -10.16
N ASP A 369 6.30 -1.80 -9.48
CA ASP A 369 6.69 -2.32 -8.19
C ASP A 369 6.90 -1.24 -7.10
N GLY A 370 6.11 -0.15 -7.13
CA GLY A 370 6.26 0.97 -6.20
C GLY A 370 6.22 0.54 -4.74
N LEU A 371 5.28 -0.33 -4.37
CA LEU A 371 5.18 -0.84 -3.00
C LEU A 371 6.42 -1.65 -2.60
N ALA A 372 6.92 -2.53 -3.48
CA ALA A 372 8.13 -3.32 -3.23
C ALA A 372 9.39 -2.43 -3.13
N ARG A 373 9.50 -1.42 -4.00
CA ARG A 373 10.58 -0.41 -3.91
C ARG A 373 10.52 0.36 -2.61
N GLY A 374 9.32 0.76 -2.18
CA GLY A 374 9.11 1.43 -0.89
C GLY A 374 9.49 0.54 0.28
N ALA A 375 9.13 -0.73 0.26
CA ALA A 375 9.55 -1.71 1.26
C ALA A 375 11.08 -1.85 1.30
N ALA A 376 11.77 -1.85 0.15
CA ALA A 376 13.23 -1.87 0.09
C ALA A 376 13.86 -0.59 0.66
N VAL A 377 13.25 0.59 0.42
CA VAL A 377 13.66 1.84 1.06
C VAL A 377 13.50 1.76 2.58
N MET A 378 12.38 1.23 3.06
CA MET A 378 12.12 1.02 4.48
C MET A 378 13.11 0.02 5.09
N ALA A 379 13.40 -1.10 4.42
CA ALA A 379 14.38 -2.08 4.85
C ALA A 379 15.76 -1.46 5.04
N ARG A 380 16.23 -0.65 4.11
CA ARG A 380 17.50 0.10 4.24
C ARG A 380 17.50 1.05 5.44
N CYS A 381 16.36 1.70 5.69
CA CYS A 381 16.20 2.58 6.82
C CYS A 381 16.29 1.80 8.14
N MET A 382 15.55 0.70 8.25
CA MET A 382 15.45 -0.11 9.46
C MET A 382 16.71 -0.94 9.75
N ASN A 383 17.41 -1.41 8.72
CA ASN A 383 18.67 -2.15 8.90
C ASN A 383 19.76 -1.34 9.60
N SER A 384 19.71 -0.02 9.51
CA SER A 384 20.65 0.87 10.21
C SER A 384 20.13 1.37 11.56
N MET A 385 18.91 0.98 11.95
CA MET A 385 18.31 1.39 13.21
C MET A 385 19.01 0.75 14.40
N GLY A 386 19.19 1.52 15.47
CA GLY A 386 19.80 1.02 16.70
C GLY A 386 21.33 1.05 16.71
N THR A 387 21.99 1.46 15.65
CA THR A 387 23.44 1.67 15.68
C THR A 387 23.78 2.96 16.44
N PRO A 388 24.94 3.04 17.15
CA PRO A 388 25.35 4.26 17.86
C PRO A 388 25.36 5.52 17.00
N LYS A 389 25.66 5.37 15.70
CA LYS A 389 25.69 6.49 14.75
C LYS A 389 24.33 6.82 14.15
N ASN A 390 23.37 5.92 14.27
CA ASN A 390 22.04 6.07 13.68
C ASN A 390 20.98 5.35 14.52
N PRO A 391 20.72 5.83 15.75
CA PRO A 391 19.84 5.13 16.69
C PRO A 391 18.39 5.00 16.20
N LEU A 392 17.96 5.86 15.30
CA LEU A 392 16.61 5.88 14.74
C LEU A 392 16.50 5.30 13.32
N GLY A 393 17.62 4.82 12.79
CA GLY A 393 17.68 4.34 11.41
C GLY A 393 17.80 5.47 10.37
N GLY A 394 17.82 5.12 9.09
CA GLY A 394 17.82 6.05 7.97
C GLY A 394 18.98 5.89 7.00
N LEU A 395 18.94 6.64 5.91
CA LEU A 395 19.95 6.59 4.86
C LEU A 395 21.27 7.25 5.30
N ARG A 396 22.39 6.63 4.97
CA ARG A 396 23.75 7.03 5.40
C ARG A 396 24.13 8.50 5.17
N LYS A 397 23.59 9.18 4.15
CA LYS A 397 23.96 10.57 3.82
C LYS A 397 22.84 11.60 4.07
N GLY A 398 21.59 11.19 4.16
CA GLY A 398 20.45 12.12 4.30
C GLY A 398 19.89 12.22 5.72
N GLY A 399 20.32 11.33 6.60
CA GLY A 399 19.70 11.16 7.91
C GLY A 399 18.33 10.48 7.82
N CYS A 400 17.85 9.99 8.93
CA CYS A 400 16.50 9.45 9.06
C CYS A 400 15.48 10.56 8.86
N ILE A 401 14.43 10.29 8.09
CA ILE A 401 13.34 11.25 7.92
C ILE A 401 12.68 11.58 9.27
N LEU A 402 12.57 10.61 10.17
CA LEU A 402 12.06 10.82 11.52
C LEU A 402 12.95 11.80 12.32
N LYS A 403 14.28 11.65 12.23
CA LYS A 403 15.21 12.55 12.90
C LYS A 403 15.08 13.99 12.42
N LYS A 404 14.94 14.19 11.13
CA LYS A 404 14.72 15.51 10.56
C LYS A 404 13.38 16.10 11.03
N ARG A 405 12.27 15.32 11.06
CA ARG A 405 10.97 15.76 11.61
C ARG A 405 11.12 16.23 13.06
N MET A 406 11.78 15.44 13.86
CA MET A 406 12.04 15.81 15.25
C MET A 406 12.83 17.11 15.35
N SER A 407 13.88 17.26 14.55
CA SER A 407 14.64 18.53 14.52
C SER A 407 13.74 19.71 14.13
N TYR A 408 12.93 19.57 13.11
CA TYR A 408 12.00 20.60 12.68
C TYR A 408 10.95 20.93 13.75
N GLU A 409 10.35 19.93 14.38
CA GLU A 409 9.37 20.14 15.47
C GLU A 409 9.99 20.90 16.63
N VAL A 410 11.24 20.58 16.99
CA VAL A 410 12.01 21.31 18.00
C VAL A 410 12.31 22.75 17.57
N GLU A 411 12.79 22.95 16.34
CA GLU A 411 13.07 24.26 15.78
C GLU A 411 11.82 25.16 15.71
N LYS A 412 10.66 24.56 15.47
CA LYS A 412 9.37 25.26 15.45
C LYS A 412 8.71 25.40 16.81
N GLY A 413 9.34 24.89 17.87
CA GLY A 413 8.80 24.94 19.23
C GLY A 413 7.54 24.08 19.45
N LEU A 414 7.25 23.16 18.54
CA LEU A 414 6.09 22.27 18.62
C LEU A 414 6.29 21.18 19.70
N VAL A 415 7.53 20.84 19.96
CA VAL A 415 7.95 19.93 21.03
C VAL A 415 9.19 20.51 21.74
N PRO A 416 9.36 20.24 23.06
CA PRO A 416 10.55 20.69 23.77
C PRO A 416 11.81 20.00 23.21
N ALA A 417 12.91 20.75 23.19
CA ALA A 417 14.20 20.19 22.84
C ALA A 417 14.52 18.98 23.74
N PRO A 418 15.09 17.90 23.18
CA PRO A 418 15.51 16.77 23.98
C PRO A 418 16.51 17.25 25.04
N GLN A 419 16.24 17.01 26.32
CA GLN A 419 17.29 17.15 27.33
C GLN A 419 18.39 16.16 26.93
N GLU A 420 19.63 16.62 26.85
CA GLU A 420 20.77 15.74 26.61
C GLU A 420 20.72 14.62 27.63
N ALA A 421 20.40 13.41 27.18
CA ALA A 421 20.49 12.26 28.05
C ALA A 421 21.95 12.11 28.39
N ARG A 422 22.28 12.14 29.71
CA ARG A 422 23.61 11.73 30.17
C ARG A 422 23.90 10.37 29.58
N PRO A 423 25.08 10.12 29.01
CA PRO A 423 25.42 8.83 28.46
C PRO A 423 25.26 7.79 29.57
N ASP A 424 24.24 6.96 29.41
CA ASP A 424 23.95 5.87 30.34
C ASP A 424 25.04 4.83 30.18
N LYS A 425 25.81 4.61 31.25
CA LYS A 425 26.93 3.66 31.26
C LYS A 425 26.48 2.22 30.99
N ASP A 426 25.18 1.95 31.19
CA ASP A 426 24.61 0.60 31.08
C ASP A 426 24.25 0.17 29.67
N THR A 427 24.40 1.05 28.66
CA THR A 427 24.05 0.71 27.28
C THR A 427 25.14 -0.03 26.53
N HIS A 428 26.35 -0.11 27.03
CA HIS A 428 27.42 -0.87 26.39
C HIS A 428 27.19 -2.39 26.44
N ASP A 429 26.60 -2.89 27.53
CA ASP A 429 26.50 -4.33 27.76
C ASP A 429 25.39 -5.02 26.93
N TYR A 430 24.36 -4.28 26.51
CA TYR A 430 23.24 -4.87 25.72
C TYR A 430 23.56 -5.04 24.24
N PHE A 431 24.51 -4.29 23.70
CA PHE A 431 24.87 -4.36 22.28
C PHE A 431 26.18 -5.14 22.00
N GLU A 432 27.01 -5.35 23.03
CA GLU A 432 28.24 -6.13 22.88
C GLU A 432 28.04 -7.65 23.06
N GLY A 433 26.90 -8.08 23.60
CA GLY A 433 26.59 -9.51 23.81
C GLY A 433 26.34 -10.36 22.56
N GLY A 434 26.40 -9.78 21.36
CA GLY A 434 26.05 -10.44 20.11
C GLY A 434 27.21 -10.81 19.18
N HIS A 435 28.40 -10.35 19.39
CA HIS A 435 29.52 -10.62 18.46
C HIS A 435 30.85 -10.89 19.19
N LYS A 436 30.98 -12.05 19.82
CA LYS A 436 32.28 -12.72 19.85
C LYS A 436 32.27 -13.71 18.70
N ARG A 437 33.04 -13.38 17.67
CA ARG A 437 33.44 -14.32 16.62
C ARG A 437 34.41 -15.30 17.24
N GLU A 438 34.08 -16.56 17.24
CA GLU A 438 35.02 -17.67 17.04
C GLU A 438 34.83 -18.19 15.63
#